data_39eb40dfee5b03d2be3f5e48dde47c09
#
_entry.id   39eb40dfee5b03d2be3f5e48dde47c09
#
_cell.length_a   1.000
_cell.length_b   1.000
_cell.length_c   1.000
_cell.angle_alpha   90.00
_cell.angle_beta   90.00
_cell.angle_gamma   90.00
#
_symmetry.space_group_name_H-M   'P 1'
#
loop_
_entity.id
_entity.type
_entity.pdbx_description
1 polymer ?
#
loop_
_entity_poly.entity_id
_entity_poly.type
_entity_poly.pdbx_seq_one_letter_code
_entity_poly.pdbx_strand_id
1 'polypeptide(L)'
;IAARWIFNASGYYRYDKGYAPHFKGQSQFNGQIVHPQHWPEDLEYENKRVVVIGSGATAVTLVPALAKSASHVTMLQRTPSYVLPVPVDDPIAKHLRAWFSEDTAFKAARWFNIAKQRWVYAFCQRFPHRARKIIRSLNAKMLPEGYPVDIHFNPPYNPWEQRLCAVPGGDLFESISKGKASVATDTIDTFTETGIKLDSGQHIEADIIVTATGLNLLPLGGIVPKIDGEAVSLPECVTYKGMLLSGVPNFAIAVGYTASSWTLKIGLLCEHFTRLLNHMEEHGFTQCTPVADPNMETQPLLNFGAGYIQRSLEQLPRQGMQFPWSMSFNYAQDVKIFRKGRVDDPALKFE
;
A
#
# COMPACT_ATOMS: atom_id res chain seq x y z
N ILE A 1 -12.14 29.60 -0.33
CA ILE A 1 -10.80 29.93 0.20
C ILE A 1 -9.92 30.28 -0.98
N ALA A 2 -9.28 31.44 -0.96
CA ALA A 2 -8.24 31.81 -1.92
C ALA A 2 -6.87 31.44 -1.33
N ALA A 3 -6.00 30.83 -2.13
CA ALA A 3 -4.65 30.43 -1.73
C ALA A 3 -3.69 30.59 -2.91
N ARG A 4 -2.43 30.88 -2.64
CA ARG A 4 -1.40 30.96 -3.70
C ARG A 4 -1.00 29.60 -4.23
N TRP A 5 -1.09 28.55 -3.40
CA TRP A 5 -0.75 27.18 -3.73
C TRP A 5 -1.74 26.19 -3.14
N ILE A 6 -1.92 25.08 -3.81
CA ILE A 6 -2.61 23.91 -3.28
C ILE A 6 -1.59 22.78 -3.16
N PHE A 7 -1.39 22.28 -1.94
CA PHE A 7 -0.62 21.05 -1.67
C PHE A 7 -1.59 19.92 -1.31
N ASN A 8 -1.87 19.05 -2.28
CA ASN A 8 -2.82 17.96 -2.09
C ASN A 8 -2.14 16.75 -1.42
N ALA A 9 -2.53 16.47 -0.20
CA ALA A 9 -2.10 15.31 0.59
C ALA A 9 -3.27 14.38 0.96
N SER A 10 -4.34 14.36 0.15
CA SER A 10 -5.55 13.56 0.40
C SER A 10 -5.34 12.05 0.25
N GLY A 11 -4.17 11.62 -0.21
CA GLY A 11 -3.93 10.23 -0.56
C GLY A 11 -4.58 9.83 -1.89
N TYR A 12 -4.76 8.53 -2.09
CA TYR A 12 -5.32 8.02 -3.34
C TYR A 12 -6.32 6.86 -3.14
N TYR A 13 -6.71 6.56 -1.90
CA TYR A 13 -7.73 5.54 -1.67
C TYR A 13 -9.13 6.13 -1.67
N ARG A 14 -10.05 5.37 -2.24
CA ARG A 14 -11.47 5.66 -2.20
C ARG A 14 -12.06 5.22 -0.87
N TYR A 15 -12.76 6.12 -0.16
CA TYR A 15 -13.30 5.83 1.16
C TYR A 15 -14.77 5.42 1.15
N ASP A 16 -15.53 5.90 0.16
CA ASP A 16 -16.97 5.63 0.05
C ASP A 16 -17.30 4.25 -0.51
N LYS A 17 -16.34 3.61 -1.20
CA LYS A 17 -16.57 2.30 -1.81
C LYS A 17 -15.29 1.49 -1.97
N GLY A 18 -15.18 0.38 -1.22
CA GLY A 18 -14.16 -0.62 -1.41
C GLY A 18 -14.35 -1.45 -2.70
N TYR A 19 -13.35 -2.25 -3.03
CA TYR A 19 -13.46 -3.19 -4.13
C TYR A 19 -14.11 -4.49 -3.63
N ALA A 20 -15.34 -4.72 -4.03
CA ALA A 20 -16.05 -5.97 -3.82
C ALA A 20 -16.45 -6.54 -5.18
N PRO A 21 -15.81 -7.62 -5.66
CA PRO A 21 -16.27 -8.32 -6.85
C PRO A 21 -17.64 -8.94 -6.60
N HIS A 22 -18.41 -9.10 -7.66
CA HIS A 22 -19.66 -9.84 -7.56
C HIS A 22 -19.34 -11.34 -7.49
N PHE A 23 -19.84 -12.00 -6.45
CA PHE A 23 -19.76 -13.44 -6.29
C PHE A 23 -21.08 -14.10 -6.68
N LYS A 24 -21.00 -15.19 -7.45
CA LYS A 24 -22.17 -16.00 -7.81
C LYS A 24 -22.87 -16.49 -6.53
N GLY A 25 -24.18 -16.43 -6.47
CA GLY A 25 -24.96 -16.87 -5.31
C GLY A 25 -24.90 -15.95 -4.08
N GLN A 26 -24.26 -14.77 -4.16
CA GLN A 26 -24.08 -13.88 -3.03
C GLN A 26 -25.39 -13.50 -2.32
N SER A 27 -26.47 -13.35 -3.07
CA SER A 27 -27.81 -13.04 -2.55
C SER A 27 -28.50 -14.22 -1.84
N GLN A 28 -27.97 -15.43 -1.97
CA GLN A 28 -28.50 -16.62 -1.32
C GLN A 28 -27.98 -16.83 0.10
N PHE A 29 -26.86 -16.15 0.43
CA PHE A 29 -26.23 -16.29 1.74
C PHE A 29 -27.11 -15.67 2.83
N ASN A 30 -27.50 -16.49 3.81
CA ASN A 30 -28.40 -16.09 4.91
C ASN A 30 -27.69 -15.30 6.03
N GLY A 31 -26.34 -15.31 6.06
CA GLY A 31 -25.55 -14.55 7.04
C GLY A 31 -25.25 -13.13 6.59
N GLN A 32 -24.35 -12.47 7.33
CA GLN A 32 -23.93 -11.10 7.02
C GLN A 32 -22.72 -11.07 6.11
N ILE A 33 -22.75 -10.20 5.08
CA ILE A 33 -21.58 -9.90 4.23
C ILE A 33 -21.11 -8.49 4.55
N VAL A 34 -19.85 -8.36 4.97
CA VAL A 34 -19.27 -7.10 5.45
C VAL A 34 -18.06 -6.74 4.61
N HIS A 35 -17.94 -5.45 4.23
CA HIS A 35 -16.69 -4.93 3.69
C HIS A 35 -15.92 -4.17 4.78
N PRO A 36 -14.59 -4.39 4.95
CA PRO A 36 -13.81 -3.81 6.05
C PRO A 36 -13.82 -2.28 6.14
N GLN A 37 -14.02 -1.57 5.02
CA GLN A 37 -14.15 -0.10 5.01
C GLN A 37 -15.49 0.39 5.59
N HIS A 38 -16.50 -0.48 5.67
CA HIS A 38 -17.84 -0.17 6.17
C HIS A 38 -18.18 -1.19 7.25
N TRP A 39 -17.33 -1.28 8.26
CA TRP A 39 -17.53 -2.18 9.39
C TRP A 39 -18.70 -1.73 10.22
N PRO A 40 -19.76 -2.55 10.40
CA PRO A 40 -20.86 -2.20 11.29
C PRO A 40 -20.38 -2.15 12.75
N GLU A 41 -20.71 -1.07 13.47
CA GLU A 41 -20.30 -0.90 14.88
C GLU A 41 -20.92 -1.96 15.80
N ASP A 42 -22.11 -2.45 15.43
CA ASP A 42 -22.92 -3.45 16.14
C ASP A 42 -22.75 -4.88 15.62
N LEU A 43 -21.69 -5.15 14.81
CA LEU A 43 -21.47 -6.48 14.27
C LEU A 43 -21.11 -7.49 15.37
N GLU A 44 -22.04 -8.37 15.67
CA GLU A 44 -21.87 -9.48 16.62
C GLU A 44 -21.18 -10.67 15.94
N TYR A 45 -19.87 -10.81 16.16
CA TYR A 45 -19.08 -11.94 15.63
C TYR A 45 -18.58 -12.90 16.71
N GLU A 46 -18.91 -12.66 17.98
CA GLU A 46 -18.56 -13.56 19.08
C GLU A 46 -19.19 -14.93 18.89
N ASN A 47 -18.39 -15.98 19.06
CA ASN A 47 -18.81 -17.38 18.84
C ASN A 47 -19.34 -17.69 17.43
N LYS A 48 -19.14 -16.82 16.43
CA LYS A 48 -19.52 -17.03 15.02
C LYS A 48 -18.38 -17.62 14.22
N ARG A 49 -18.73 -18.33 13.13
CA ARG A 49 -17.78 -18.75 12.09
C ARG A 49 -17.64 -17.60 11.10
N VAL A 50 -16.43 -17.10 10.96
CA VAL A 50 -16.14 -15.95 10.09
C VAL A 50 -15.25 -16.40 8.94
N VAL A 51 -15.62 -16.08 7.71
CA VAL A 51 -14.76 -16.26 6.53
C VAL A 51 -14.26 -14.90 6.07
N VAL A 52 -12.96 -14.71 6.02
CA VAL A 52 -12.31 -13.48 5.51
C VAL A 52 -11.76 -13.77 4.12
N ILE A 53 -12.38 -13.21 3.08
CA ILE A 53 -11.95 -13.38 1.70
C ILE A 53 -10.83 -12.39 1.36
N GLY A 54 -9.63 -12.90 1.13
CA GLY A 54 -8.44 -12.14 0.79
C GLY A 54 -7.20 -12.60 1.56
N SER A 55 -6.04 -12.18 1.08
CA SER A 55 -4.72 -12.48 1.69
C SER A 55 -3.82 -11.25 1.83
N GLY A 56 -4.39 -10.05 1.61
CA GLY A 56 -3.67 -8.79 1.74
C GLY A 56 -3.56 -8.31 3.19
N ALA A 57 -3.01 -7.10 3.37
CA ALA A 57 -2.79 -6.50 4.69
C ALA A 57 -4.04 -6.49 5.56
N THR A 58 -5.21 -6.19 4.99
CA THR A 58 -6.47 -6.19 5.71
C THR A 58 -6.83 -7.58 6.25
N ALA A 59 -6.73 -8.62 5.42
CA ALA A 59 -7.07 -9.98 5.83
C ALA A 59 -6.14 -10.49 6.93
N VAL A 60 -4.81 -10.36 6.75
CA VAL A 60 -3.83 -10.85 7.72
C VAL A 60 -3.88 -10.11 9.07
N THR A 61 -4.47 -8.91 9.10
CA THR A 61 -4.71 -8.13 10.33
C THR A 61 -6.06 -8.49 10.97
N LEU A 62 -7.11 -8.67 10.17
CA LEU A 62 -8.45 -9.00 10.68
C LEU A 62 -8.52 -10.41 11.26
N VAL A 63 -7.91 -11.39 10.60
CA VAL A 63 -7.98 -12.79 11.02
C VAL A 63 -7.57 -12.98 12.48
N PRO A 64 -6.38 -12.55 12.93
CA PRO A 64 -6.00 -12.71 14.34
C PRO A 64 -6.82 -11.84 15.29
N ALA A 65 -7.33 -10.69 14.85
CA ALA A 65 -8.19 -9.84 15.66
C ALA A 65 -9.54 -10.51 15.94
N LEU A 66 -10.18 -11.05 14.89
CA LEU A 66 -11.45 -11.76 14.98
C LEU A 66 -11.33 -13.10 15.72
N ALA A 67 -10.22 -13.80 15.54
CA ALA A 67 -9.95 -15.09 16.19
C ALA A 67 -9.90 -15.03 17.72
N LYS A 68 -9.86 -13.84 18.31
CA LYS A 68 -9.92 -13.65 19.78
C LYS A 68 -11.29 -14.00 20.36
N SER A 69 -12.38 -13.75 19.62
CA SER A 69 -13.76 -13.87 20.09
C SER A 69 -14.64 -14.75 19.20
N ALA A 70 -14.34 -14.85 17.90
CA ALA A 70 -15.04 -15.74 16.99
C ALA A 70 -14.83 -17.22 17.37
N SER A 71 -15.78 -18.08 17.03
CA SER A 71 -15.62 -19.53 17.21
C SER A 71 -14.49 -20.07 16.34
N HIS A 72 -14.44 -19.66 15.09
CA HIS A 72 -13.38 -19.96 14.13
C HIS A 72 -13.31 -18.91 13.02
N VAL A 73 -12.11 -18.60 12.53
CA VAL A 73 -11.90 -17.67 11.41
C VAL A 73 -11.18 -18.40 10.27
N THR A 74 -11.79 -18.44 9.09
CA THR A 74 -11.13 -18.98 7.89
C THR A 74 -10.66 -17.85 6.98
N MET A 75 -9.36 -17.75 6.75
CA MET A 75 -8.82 -16.89 5.70
C MET A 75 -8.92 -17.62 4.36
N LEU A 76 -9.80 -17.14 3.47
CA LEU A 76 -9.98 -17.70 2.13
C LEU A 76 -9.23 -16.85 1.11
N GLN A 77 -8.28 -17.46 0.42
CA GLN A 77 -7.45 -16.77 -0.58
C GLN A 77 -7.41 -17.53 -1.91
N ARG A 78 -7.47 -16.81 -3.01
CA ARG A 78 -7.27 -17.39 -4.34
C ARG A 78 -5.79 -17.69 -4.61
N THR A 79 -4.93 -16.79 -4.17
CA THR A 79 -3.47 -16.86 -4.33
C THR A 79 -2.81 -16.40 -3.04
N PRO A 80 -1.81 -17.13 -2.52
CA PRO A 80 -1.07 -16.70 -1.34
C PRO A 80 -0.41 -15.34 -1.53
N SER A 81 -0.23 -14.61 -0.41
CA SER A 81 0.62 -13.42 -0.33
C SER A 81 1.86 -13.71 0.51
N TYR A 82 2.93 -12.93 0.30
CA TYR A 82 4.04 -12.97 1.22
C TYR A 82 3.63 -12.37 2.56
N VAL A 83 3.75 -13.17 3.60
CA VAL A 83 3.50 -12.77 4.99
C VAL A 83 4.81 -12.90 5.75
N LEU A 84 5.23 -11.82 6.44
CA LEU A 84 6.48 -11.78 7.18
C LEU A 84 6.19 -11.49 8.65
N PRO A 85 6.52 -12.41 9.56
CA PRO A 85 6.47 -12.13 10.99
C PRO A 85 7.54 -11.09 11.34
N VAL A 86 7.12 -10.01 12.01
CA VAL A 86 8.01 -8.93 12.45
C VAL A 86 7.88 -8.73 13.96
N PRO A 87 8.94 -8.31 14.67
CA PRO A 87 8.82 -7.96 16.08
C PRO A 87 7.80 -6.83 16.29
N VAL A 88 7.04 -6.89 17.37
CA VAL A 88 6.12 -5.82 17.79
C VAL A 88 6.92 -4.56 18.14
N ASP A 89 7.96 -4.72 18.94
CA ASP A 89 8.87 -3.65 19.33
C ASP A 89 10.13 -3.67 18.49
N ASP A 90 10.67 -2.49 18.20
CA ASP A 90 11.99 -2.37 17.58
C ASP A 90 13.08 -2.55 18.66
N PRO A 91 13.78 -3.71 18.71
CA PRO A 91 14.78 -3.96 19.74
C PRO A 91 15.97 -3.00 19.66
N ILE A 92 16.26 -2.48 18.46
CA ILE A 92 17.36 -1.53 18.25
C ILE A 92 16.99 -0.17 18.81
N ALA A 93 15.78 0.30 18.53
CA ALA A 93 15.28 1.55 19.11
C ALA A 93 15.23 1.48 20.63
N LYS A 94 14.82 0.34 21.19
CA LYS A 94 14.81 0.11 22.65
C LYS A 94 16.23 0.17 23.24
N HIS A 95 17.21 -0.47 22.62
CA HIS A 95 18.60 -0.44 23.06
C HIS A 95 19.20 0.97 22.98
N LEU A 96 18.97 1.67 21.87
CA LEU A 96 19.49 3.01 21.67
C LEU A 96 18.92 4.01 22.68
N ARG A 97 17.64 3.93 23.02
CA ARG A 97 17.00 4.76 24.07
C ARG A 97 17.56 4.53 25.46
N ALA A 98 18.11 3.34 25.73
CA ALA A 98 18.74 3.06 27.01
C ALA A 98 20.09 3.75 27.22
N TRP A 99 20.78 4.10 26.13
CA TRP A 99 22.16 4.64 26.16
C TRP A 99 22.31 6.07 25.66
N PHE A 100 21.34 6.57 24.89
CA PHE A 100 21.41 7.89 24.26
C PHE A 100 20.17 8.74 24.57
N SER A 101 20.29 10.06 24.39
CA SER A 101 19.15 10.96 24.45
C SER A 101 18.08 10.57 23.42
N GLU A 102 16.83 10.90 23.68
CA GLU A 102 15.68 10.49 22.82
C GLU A 102 15.88 10.93 21.36
N ASP A 103 16.34 12.15 21.13
CA ASP A 103 16.60 12.68 19.77
C ASP A 103 17.73 11.91 19.06
N THR A 104 18.82 11.61 19.75
CA THR A 104 19.95 10.84 19.20
C THR A 104 19.54 9.39 18.92
N ALA A 105 18.84 8.77 19.87
CA ALA A 105 18.32 7.41 19.70
C ALA A 105 17.33 7.30 18.54
N PHE A 106 16.43 8.28 18.39
CA PHE A 106 15.50 8.36 17.25
C PHE A 106 16.23 8.48 15.92
N LYS A 107 17.18 9.40 15.81
CA LYS A 107 17.94 9.60 14.57
C LYS A 107 18.74 8.36 14.19
N ALA A 108 19.40 7.72 15.15
CA ALA A 108 20.18 6.51 14.94
C ALA A 108 19.29 5.31 14.54
N ALA A 109 18.17 5.07 15.27
CA ALA A 109 17.21 4.03 14.95
C ALA A 109 16.59 4.23 13.57
N ARG A 110 16.21 5.48 13.23
CA ARG A 110 15.67 5.84 11.92
C ARG A 110 16.68 5.52 10.81
N TRP A 111 17.94 5.95 10.97
CA TRP A 111 19.00 5.67 9.99
C TRP A 111 19.19 4.16 9.80
N PHE A 112 19.29 3.43 10.90
CA PHE A 112 19.47 1.97 10.85
C PHE A 112 18.29 1.26 10.16
N ASN A 113 17.06 1.62 10.48
CA ASN A 113 15.88 1.01 9.87
C ASN A 113 15.76 1.33 8.38
N ILE A 114 16.12 2.55 7.95
CA ILE A 114 16.20 2.90 6.54
C ILE A 114 17.26 2.04 5.82
N ALA A 115 18.46 1.92 6.40
CA ALA A 115 19.55 1.12 5.82
C ALA A 115 19.17 -0.37 5.74
N LYS A 116 18.58 -0.93 6.82
CA LYS A 116 18.07 -2.31 6.89
C LYS A 116 17.01 -2.57 5.83
N GLN A 117 16.00 -1.70 5.71
CA GLN A 117 14.93 -1.87 4.73
C GLN A 117 15.46 -1.85 3.29
N ARG A 118 16.38 -0.93 2.99
CA ARG A 118 17.04 -0.87 1.68
C ARG A 118 17.85 -2.13 1.39
N TRP A 119 18.59 -2.63 2.38
CA TRP A 119 19.37 -3.86 2.23
C TRP A 119 18.45 -5.06 1.98
N VAL A 120 17.38 -5.21 2.78
CA VAL A 120 16.38 -6.29 2.59
C VAL A 120 15.76 -6.22 1.21
N TYR A 121 15.36 -5.03 0.75
CA TYR A 121 14.81 -4.84 -0.59
C TYR A 121 15.83 -5.24 -1.67
N ALA A 122 17.06 -4.73 -1.59
CA ALA A 122 18.11 -5.06 -2.55
C ALA A 122 18.45 -6.56 -2.56
N PHE A 123 18.47 -7.19 -1.40
CA PHE A 123 18.65 -8.64 -1.26
C PHE A 123 17.52 -9.42 -1.95
N CYS A 124 16.27 -9.03 -1.72
CA CYS A 124 15.11 -9.65 -2.36
C CYS A 124 15.15 -9.52 -3.90
N GLN A 125 15.55 -8.34 -4.41
CA GLN A 125 15.68 -8.13 -5.85
C GLN A 125 16.86 -8.92 -6.47
N ARG A 126 18.00 -9.00 -5.77
CA ARG A 126 19.21 -9.66 -6.29
C ARG A 126 19.18 -11.18 -6.16
N PHE A 127 18.49 -11.68 -5.11
CA PHE A 127 18.44 -13.10 -4.77
C PHE A 127 17.02 -13.57 -4.47
N PRO A 128 16.05 -13.41 -5.40
CA PRO A 128 14.63 -13.66 -5.12
C PRO A 128 14.33 -15.08 -4.63
N HIS A 129 14.99 -16.10 -5.20
CA HIS A 129 14.79 -17.48 -4.76
C HIS A 129 15.29 -17.75 -3.33
N ARG A 130 16.41 -17.10 -2.92
CA ARG A 130 16.91 -17.21 -1.54
C ARG A 130 15.99 -16.50 -0.57
N ALA A 131 15.53 -15.30 -0.92
CA ALA A 131 14.56 -14.53 -0.13
C ALA A 131 13.26 -15.32 0.07
N ARG A 132 12.73 -15.92 -0.99
CA ARG A 132 11.58 -16.82 -0.96
C ARG A 132 11.76 -17.97 0.04
N LYS A 133 12.91 -18.68 -0.05
CA LYS A 133 13.24 -19.78 0.85
C LYS A 133 13.32 -19.34 2.30
N ILE A 134 13.90 -18.15 2.56
CA ILE A 134 14.01 -17.59 3.91
C ILE A 134 12.62 -17.29 4.48
N ILE A 135 11.78 -16.55 3.72
CA ILE A 135 10.41 -16.18 4.17
C ILE A 135 9.60 -17.44 4.46
N ARG A 136 9.63 -18.42 3.54
CA ARG A 136 8.97 -19.71 3.73
C ARG A 136 9.43 -20.43 5.00
N SER A 137 10.73 -20.46 5.24
CA SER A 137 11.30 -21.09 6.45
C SER A 137 10.89 -20.37 7.74
N LEU A 138 10.80 -19.03 7.71
CA LEU A 138 10.30 -18.25 8.85
C LEU A 138 8.84 -18.58 9.14
N ASN A 139 7.99 -18.65 8.12
CA ASN A 139 6.58 -19.01 8.27
C ASN A 139 6.41 -20.44 8.79
N ALA A 140 7.18 -21.40 8.24
CA ALA A 140 7.13 -22.80 8.69
C ALA A 140 7.50 -22.98 10.16
N LYS A 141 8.42 -22.17 10.70
CA LYS A 141 8.82 -22.23 12.12
C LYS A 141 7.74 -21.74 13.08
N MET A 142 6.78 -20.95 12.60
CA MET A 142 5.69 -20.39 13.40
C MET A 142 4.39 -21.18 13.30
N LEU A 143 4.37 -22.20 12.44
CA LEU A 143 3.22 -23.05 12.19
C LEU A 143 3.44 -24.46 12.74
N PRO A 144 2.37 -25.21 13.00
CA PRO A 144 2.48 -26.60 13.46
C PRO A 144 3.28 -27.46 12.49
N GLU A 145 3.93 -28.51 13.01
CA GLU A 145 4.62 -29.48 12.20
C GLU A 145 3.67 -30.12 11.17
N GLY A 146 4.13 -30.26 9.93
CA GLY A 146 3.30 -30.79 8.84
C GLY A 146 2.32 -29.80 8.21
N TYR A 147 2.24 -28.55 8.68
CA TYR A 147 1.36 -27.56 8.06
C TYR A 147 1.72 -27.31 6.58
N PRO A 148 0.75 -27.25 5.65
CA PRO A 148 1.00 -27.14 4.21
C PRO A 148 1.42 -25.72 3.79
N VAL A 149 2.59 -25.27 4.25
CA VAL A 149 3.15 -23.91 4.01
C VAL A 149 3.27 -23.61 2.51
N ASP A 150 3.58 -24.60 1.70
CA ASP A 150 3.75 -24.42 0.26
C ASP A 150 2.42 -24.11 -0.46
N ILE A 151 1.30 -24.56 0.10
CA ILE A 151 -0.03 -24.24 -0.46
C ILE A 151 -0.48 -22.86 -0.01
N HIS A 152 -0.27 -22.52 1.27
CA HIS A 152 -0.92 -21.36 1.88
C HIS A 152 -0.02 -20.12 2.01
N PHE A 153 1.31 -20.27 1.98
CA PHE A 153 2.26 -19.18 2.24
C PHE A 153 3.46 -19.13 1.26
N ASN A 154 3.30 -19.73 0.08
CA ASN A 154 4.33 -19.71 -0.97
C ASN A 154 3.77 -19.12 -2.28
N PRO A 155 3.73 -17.81 -2.41
CA PRO A 155 3.20 -17.13 -3.59
C PRO A 155 3.92 -17.52 -4.89
N PRO A 156 3.26 -17.51 -6.06
CA PRO A 156 3.86 -17.84 -7.36
C PRO A 156 4.76 -16.72 -7.92
N TYR A 157 4.83 -15.57 -7.27
CA TYR A 157 5.61 -14.41 -7.67
C TYR A 157 6.78 -14.15 -6.71
N ASN A 158 7.71 -13.25 -7.07
CA ASN A 158 8.87 -12.93 -6.23
C ASN A 158 8.54 -11.90 -5.14
N PRO A 159 9.31 -11.88 -4.03
CA PRO A 159 9.15 -10.84 -3.01
C PRO A 159 9.29 -9.44 -3.61
N TRP A 160 8.36 -8.53 -3.28
CA TRP A 160 8.25 -7.16 -3.77
C TRP A 160 7.73 -6.97 -5.21
N GLU A 161 7.40 -8.03 -5.96
CA GLU A 161 6.58 -7.88 -7.19
C GLU A 161 5.15 -7.46 -6.84
N GLN A 162 4.68 -7.90 -5.66
CA GLN A 162 3.47 -7.42 -5.01
C GLN A 162 3.80 -7.07 -3.54
N ARG A 163 2.80 -6.66 -2.76
CA ARG A 163 3.01 -6.29 -1.37
C ARG A 163 3.47 -7.48 -0.53
N LEU A 164 4.40 -7.22 0.37
CA LEU A 164 4.80 -8.10 1.43
C LEU A 164 4.08 -7.64 2.71
N CYS A 165 3.23 -8.50 3.27
CA CYS A 165 2.43 -8.19 4.44
C CYS A 165 3.24 -8.46 5.72
N ALA A 166 3.42 -7.45 6.55
CA ALA A 166 4.03 -7.60 7.87
C ALA A 166 2.97 -8.00 8.90
N VAL A 167 3.29 -9.00 9.73
CA VAL A 167 2.44 -9.48 10.82
C VAL A 167 3.19 -9.29 12.14
N PRO A 168 2.84 -8.24 12.92
CA PRO A 168 3.50 -7.95 14.19
C PRO A 168 3.33 -9.11 15.18
N GLY A 169 4.42 -9.53 15.81
CA GLY A 169 4.41 -10.64 16.76
C GLY A 169 4.07 -12.01 16.18
N GLY A 170 3.71 -12.09 14.88
CA GLY A 170 3.29 -13.34 14.25
C GLY A 170 1.90 -13.80 14.67
N ASP A 171 1.02 -12.91 15.09
CA ASP A 171 -0.31 -13.21 15.66
C ASP A 171 -1.22 -14.01 14.73
N LEU A 172 -1.12 -13.84 13.41
CA LEU A 172 -1.80 -14.69 12.43
C LEU A 172 -1.38 -16.15 12.58
N PHE A 173 -0.07 -16.40 12.63
CA PHE A 173 0.48 -17.77 12.75
C PHE A 173 0.13 -18.38 14.11
N GLU A 174 0.15 -17.57 15.16
CA GLU A 174 -0.27 -17.98 16.50
C GLU A 174 -1.75 -18.41 16.52
N SER A 175 -2.63 -17.64 15.87
CA SER A 175 -4.05 -17.95 15.77
C SER A 175 -4.30 -19.26 15.02
N ILE A 176 -3.53 -19.52 13.96
CA ILE A 176 -3.57 -20.78 13.20
C ILE A 176 -3.06 -21.93 14.09
N SER A 177 -1.94 -21.75 14.77
CA SER A 177 -1.33 -22.79 15.63
C SER A 177 -2.22 -23.17 16.82
N LYS A 178 -3.03 -22.22 17.31
CA LYS A 178 -4.02 -22.45 18.37
C LYS A 178 -5.33 -23.08 17.86
N GLY A 179 -5.45 -23.34 16.56
CA GLY A 179 -6.68 -23.85 15.93
C GLY A 179 -7.85 -22.86 15.89
N LYS A 180 -7.60 -21.58 16.21
CA LYS A 180 -8.62 -20.51 16.17
C LYS A 180 -8.82 -19.93 14.77
N ALA A 181 -7.83 -20.10 13.90
CA ALA A 181 -7.91 -19.71 12.51
C ALA A 181 -7.40 -20.83 11.59
N SER A 182 -7.86 -20.82 10.34
CA SER A 182 -7.39 -21.68 9.26
C SER A 182 -7.21 -20.88 7.96
N VAL A 183 -6.51 -21.47 6.99
CA VAL A 183 -6.35 -20.88 5.66
C VAL A 183 -6.87 -21.88 4.63
N ALA A 184 -7.73 -21.41 3.74
CA ALA A 184 -8.14 -22.11 2.53
C ALA A 184 -7.56 -21.36 1.31
N THR A 185 -6.91 -22.13 0.41
CA THR A 185 -6.34 -21.55 -0.82
C THR A 185 -7.02 -22.21 -2.01
N ASP A 186 -8.02 -21.52 -2.55
CA ASP A 186 -8.83 -21.99 -3.66
C ASP A 186 -9.66 -20.83 -4.26
N THR A 187 -10.29 -21.07 -5.40
CA THR A 187 -11.23 -20.16 -6.05
C THR A 187 -12.67 -20.44 -5.58
N ILE A 188 -13.46 -19.36 -5.56
CA ILE A 188 -14.87 -19.43 -5.15
C ILE A 188 -15.72 -19.81 -6.35
N ASP A 189 -16.41 -20.95 -6.27
CA ASP A 189 -17.46 -21.34 -7.24
C ASP A 189 -18.73 -20.51 -7.01
N THR A 190 -19.30 -20.59 -5.79
CA THR A 190 -20.55 -19.89 -5.49
C THR A 190 -20.72 -19.72 -3.97
N PHE A 191 -21.45 -18.68 -3.58
CA PHE A 191 -21.99 -18.58 -2.23
C PHE A 191 -23.24 -19.47 -2.14
N THR A 192 -23.44 -20.04 -0.96
CA THR A 192 -24.59 -20.85 -0.60
C THR A 192 -25.34 -20.19 0.55
N GLU A 193 -26.46 -20.74 0.96
CA GLU A 193 -27.23 -20.26 2.12
C GLU A 193 -26.41 -20.26 3.41
N THR A 194 -25.47 -21.19 3.57
CA THR A 194 -24.71 -21.41 4.82
C THR A 194 -23.21 -21.13 4.71
N GLY A 195 -22.72 -20.62 3.58
CA GLY A 195 -21.28 -20.38 3.42
C GLY A 195 -20.81 -20.24 1.98
N ILE A 196 -19.62 -20.77 1.69
CA ILE A 196 -18.96 -20.63 0.39
C ILE A 196 -18.56 -22.02 -0.12
N LYS A 197 -18.98 -22.34 -1.34
CA LYS A 197 -18.51 -23.51 -2.09
C LYS A 197 -17.33 -23.12 -2.97
N LEU A 198 -16.26 -23.90 -2.91
CA LEU A 198 -15.03 -23.72 -3.66
C LEU A 198 -15.02 -24.58 -4.92
N ASP A 199 -14.13 -24.24 -5.88
CA ASP A 199 -13.98 -25.01 -7.12
C ASP A 199 -13.50 -26.44 -6.88
N SER A 200 -12.74 -26.69 -5.81
CA SER A 200 -12.37 -28.04 -5.36
C SER A 200 -13.53 -28.90 -4.90
N GLY A 201 -14.71 -28.31 -4.73
CA GLY A 201 -15.88 -28.95 -4.14
C GLY A 201 -15.97 -28.81 -2.61
N GLN A 202 -14.94 -28.31 -1.94
CA GLN A 202 -14.97 -28.01 -0.51
C GLN A 202 -16.05 -26.95 -0.21
N HIS A 203 -16.81 -27.15 0.88
CA HIS A 203 -17.72 -26.15 1.42
C HIS A 203 -17.17 -25.57 2.73
N ILE A 204 -17.10 -24.24 2.81
CA ILE A 204 -16.69 -23.51 4.02
C ILE A 204 -17.95 -22.90 4.63
N GLU A 205 -18.32 -23.38 5.79
CA GLU A 205 -19.45 -22.83 6.53
C GLU A 205 -19.09 -21.46 7.14
N ALA A 206 -20.01 -20.53 7.08
CA ALA A 206 -19.88 -19.18 7.59
C ALA A 206 -21.19 -18.65 8.16
N ASP A 207 -21.11 -17.89 9.23
CA ASP A 207 -22.18 -17.05 9.74
C ASP A 207 -21.98 -15.60 9.29
N ILE A 208 -20.70 -15.22 9.06
CA ILE A 208 -20.29 -13.90 8.57
C ILE A 208 -19.21 -14.07 7.50
N ILE A 209 -19.34 -13.34 6.39
CA ILE A 209 -18.35 -13.26 5.33
C ILE A 209 -17.80 -11.83 5.27
N VAL A 210 -16.48 -11.68 5.42
CA VAL A 210 -15.79 -10.41 5.32
C VAL A 210 -15.06 -10.33 3.97
N THR A 211 -15.46 -9.40 3.11
CA THR A 211 -14.86 -9.23 1.77
C THR A 211 -13.63 -8.32 1.83
N ALA A 212 -12.51 -8.85 2.33
CA ALA A 212 -11.22 -8.15 2.36
C ALA A 212 -10.51 -8.19 0.98
N THR A 213 -11.28 -7.97 -0.09
CA THR A 213 -10.91 -8.18 -1.49
C THR A 213 -10.17 -7.00 -2.12
N GLY A 214 -9.95 -5.94 -1.36
CA GLY A 214 -9.12 -4.81 -1.74
C GLY A 214 -9.85 -3.47 -1.77
N LEU A 215 -9.12 -2.47 -2.23
CA LEU A 215 -9.55 -1.07 -2.25
C LEU A 215 -9.73 -0.59 -3.69
N ASN A 216 -10.45 0.50 -3.86
CA ASN A 216 -10.45 1.29 -5.08
C ASN A 216 -9.57 2.52 -4.89
N LEU A 217 -9.01 3.04 -5.98
CA LEU A 217 -8.31 4.31 -5.96
C LEU A 217 -9.25 5.45 -6.34
N LEU A 218 -8.95 6.63 -5.80
CA LEU A 218 -9.58 7.89 -6.12
C LEU A 218 -8.49 8.97 -6.11
N PRO A 219 -7.87 9.25 -7.26
CA PRO A 219 -6.81 10.24 -7.34
C PRO A 219 -7.24 11.59 -6.76
N LEU A 220 -6.33 12.26 -6.06
CA LEU A 220 -6.54 13.57 -5.44
C LEU A 220 -7.72 13.64 -4.45
N GLY A 221 -8.19 12.49 -3.94
CA GLY A 221 -9.39 12.44 -3.10
C GLY A 221 -10.69 12.81 -3.84
N GLY A 222 -10.69 12.72 -5.17
CA GLY A 222 -11.82 13.11 -6.02
C GLY A 222 -11.87 14.59 -6.38
N ILE A 223 -10.85 15.37 -6.01
CA ILE A 223 -10.73 16.77 -6.47
C ILE A 223 -10.45 16.78 -7.98
N VAL A 224 -11.23 17.56 -8.71
CA VAL A 224 -11.03 17.84 -10.14
C VAL A 224 -10.45 19.26 -10.26
N PRO A 225 -9.13 19.40 -10.47
CA PRO A 225 -8.55 20.72 -10.71
C PRO A 225 -9.15 21.37 -11.98
N LYS A 226 -9.30 22.67 -11.94
CA LYS A 226 -9.73 23.45 -13.12
C LYS A 226 -8.77 24.60 -13.34
N ILE A 227 -8.44 24.89 -14.60
CA ILE A 227 -7.65 26.03 -15.02
C ILE A 227 -8.55 26.87 -15.94
N ASP A 228 -8.80 28.11 -15.59
CA ASP A 228 -9.69 29.04 -16.34
C ASP A 228 -11.08 28.46 -16.65
N GLY A 229 -11.58 27.61 -15.73
CA GLY A 229 -12.89 26.95 -15.85
C GLY A 229 -12.86 25.57 -16.49
N GLU A 230 -11.81 25.20 -17.21
CA GLU A 230 -11.66 23.91 -17.88
C GLU A 230 -11.07 22.86 -16.95
N ALA A 231 -11.66 21.67 -16.93
CA ALA A 231 -11.22 20.56 -16.09
C ALA A 231 -9.89 19.97 -16.57
N VAL A 232 -8.97 19.76 -15.64
CA VAL A 232 -7.69 19.09 -15.92
C VAL A 232 -7.90 17.59 -16.01
N SER A 233 -7.48 17.00 -17.13
CA SER A 233 -7.42 15.54 -17.32
C SER A 233 -6.15 14.98 -16.67
N LEU A 234 -6.28 14.36 -15.50
CA LEU A 234 -5.13 13.78 -14.78
C LEU A 234 -4.35 12.76 -15.61
N PRO A 235 -4.98 11.84 -16.39
CA PRO A 235 -4.26 10.89 -17.24
C PRO A 235 -3.38 11.53 -18.32
N GLU A 236 -3.66 12.77 -18.70
CA GLU A 236 -2.87 13.52 -19.67
C GLU A 236 -1.71 14.28 -19.02
N CYS A 237 -1.73 14.45 -17.70
CA CYS A 237 -0.66 15.11 -16.97
C CYS A 237 0.53 14.18 -16.76
N VAL A 238 1.75 14.73 -16.90
CA VAL A 238 2.99 14.07 -16.53
C VAL A 238 3.50 14.67 -15.22
N THR A 239 3.94 13.82 -14.28
CA THR A 239 4.42 14.31 -13.00
C THR A 239 5.87 14.80 -13.09
N TYR A 240 6.11 16.01 -12.60
CA TYR A 240 7.45 16.54 -12.37
C TYR A 240 7.94 16.14 -10.98
N LYS A 241 9.03 15.39 -10.90
CA LYS A 241 9.63 14.81 -9.68
C LYS A 241 8.61 14.01 -8.82
N GLY A 242 7.49 13.54 -9.40
CA GLY A 242 6.39 12.91 -8.67
C GLY A 242 5.66 13.83 -7.69
N MET A 243 5.76 15.16 -7.87
CA MET A 243 5.22 16.16 -6.96
C MET A 243 4.32 17.20 -7.63
N LEU A 244 4.67 17.69 -8.82
CA LEU A 244 3.86 18.66 -9.56
C LEU A 244 3.27 18.01 -10.81
N LEU A 245 2.23 18.60 -11.37
CA LEU A 245 1.57 18.13 -12.59
C LEU A 245 1.88 19.07 -13.76
N SER A 246 2.25 18.50 -14.91
CA SER A 246 2.51 19.30 -16.12
C SER A 246 1.30 20.12 -16.51
N GLY A 247 1.52 21.39 -16.86
CA GLY A 247 0.48 22.33 -17.26
C GLY A 247 -0.41 22.84 -16.13
N VAL A 248 -0.25 22.36 -14.88
CA VAL A 248 -1.08 22.78 -13.75
C VAL A 248 -0.28 23.74 -12.85
N PRO A 249 -0.63 25.03 -12.82
CA PRO A 249 0.09 26.02 -12.03
C PRO A 249 -0.18 25.85 -10.54
N ASN A 250 0.82 26.08 -9.72
CA ASN A 250 0.74 26.18 -8.25
C ASN A 250 -0.02 25.02 -7.57
N PHE A 251 0.15 23.80 -8.11
CA PHE A 251 -0.51 22.61 -7.59
C PHE A 251 0.52 21.50 -7.34
N ALA A 252 0.60 21.03 -6.10
CA ALA A 252 1.47 19.96 -5.70
C ALA A 252 0.69 18.76 -5.15
N ILE A 253 1.22 17.57 -5.39
CA ILE A 253 0.65 16.29 -4.91
C ILE A 253 1.66 15.54 -4.04
N ALA A 254 1.16 14.86 -3.02
CA ALA A 254 1.95 14.02 -2.16
C ALA A 254 1.77 12.54 -2.54
N VAL A 255 2.81 11.94 -3.13
CA VAL A 255 2.85 10.50 -3.47
C VAL A 255 4.08 9.87 -2.86
N GLY A 256 3.88 8.82 -2.05
CA GLY A 256 4.95 8.11 -1.35
C GLY A 256 5.54 6.95 -2.13
N TYR A 257 6.36 6.13 -1.45
CA TYR A 257 6.94 4.92 -2.02
C TYR A 257 5.95 3.75 -2.03
N THR A 258 6.03 2.90 -3.04
CA THR A 258 5.28 1.64 -3.08
C THR A 258 5.93 0.52 -2.26
N ALA A 259 7.27 0.53 -2.19
CA ALA A 259 8.07 -0.51 -1.53
C ALA A 259 8.74 -0.04 -0.21
N SER A 260 8.35 1.13 0.32
CA SER A 260 8.93 1.72 1.52
C SER A 260 7.90 2.58 2.25
N SER A 261 8.27 3.11 3.43
CA SER A 261 7.37 4.01 4.17
C SER A 261 7.09 5.29 3.37
N TRP A 262 5.80 5.62 3.26
CA TRP A 262 5.33 6.86 2.64
C TRP A 262 5.93 8.10 3.25
N THR A 263 6.03 8.15 4.58
CA THR A 263 6.53 9.30 5.32
C THR A 263 7.96 9.68 4.96
N LEU A 264 8.77 8.71 4.50
CA LEU A 264 10.14 8.98 4.04
C LEU A 264 10.16 9.86 2.79
N LYS A 265 9.28 9.59 1.82
CA LYS A 265 9.14 10.38 0.59
C LYS A 265 8.49 11.73 0.87
N ILE A 266 7.38 11.72 1.62
CA ILE A 266 6.61 12.93 1.91
C ILE A 266 7.46 13.97 2.64
N GLY A 267 8.29 13.56 3.61
CA GLY A 267 9.21 14.48 4.27
C GLY A 267 10.15 15.19 3.29
N LEU A 268 10.71 14.45 2.32
CA LEU A 268 11.59 15.02 1.29
C LEU A 268 10.83 15.95 0.32
N LEU A 269 9.61 15.57 -0.06
CA LEU A 269 8.75 16.42 -0.89
C LEU A 269 8.44 17.74 -0.20
N CYS A 270 8.08 17.72 1.08
CA CYS A 270 7.79 18.93 1.86
C CYS A 270 9.03 19.83 1.97
N GLU A 271 10.23 19.26 2.24
CA GLU A 271 11.50 20.01 2.27
C GLU A 271 11.75 20.70 0.92
N HIS A 272 11.57 20.01 -0.19
CA HIS A 272 11.77 20.58 -1.53
C HIS A 272 10.71 21.63 -1.88
N PHE A 273 9.46 21.37 -1.53
CA PHE A 273 8.35 22.30 -1.76
C PHE A 273 8.55 23.61 -1.00
N THR A 274 8.98 23.54 0.26
CA THR A 274 9.32 24.73 1.04
C THR A 274 10.45 25.54 0.38
N ARG A 275 11.49 24.87 -0.13
CA ARG A 275 12.57 25.53 -0.87
C ARG A 275 12.07 26.19 -2.17
N LEU A 276 11.12 25.55 -2.87
CA LEU A 276 10.49 26.13 -4.07
C LEU A 276 9.70 27.39 -3.72
N LEU A 277 8.91 27.34 -2.65
CA LEU A 277 8.16 28.52 -2.19
C LEU A 277 9.07 29.70 -1.81
N ASN A 278 10.15 29.43 -1.08
CA ASN A 278 11.13 30.45 -0.71
C ASN A 278 11.79 31.06 -1.95
N HIS A 279 12.19 30.23 -2.92
CA HIS A 279 12.74 30.70 -4.19
C HIS A 279 11.77 31.61 -4.95
N MET A 280 10.48 31.26 -5.00
CA MET A 280 9.46 32.09 -5.63
C MET A 280 9.29 33.43 -4.91
N GLU A 281 9.28 33.42 -3.58
CA GLU A 281 9.15 34.62 -2.77
C GLU A 281 10.35 35.55 -2.94
N GLU A 282 11.57 35.01 -2.90
CA GLU A 282 12.82 35.77 -3.10
C GLU A 282 12.91 36.45 -4.46
N HIS A 283 12.28 35.89 -5.51
CA HIS A 283 12.33 36.41 -6.88
C HIS A 283 11.03 37.11 -7.31
N GLY A 284 10.03 37.20 -6.41
CA GLY A 284 8.76 37.86 -6.70
C GLY A 284 7.83 37.07 -7.66
N PHE A 285 8.07 35.76 -7.82
CA PHE A 285 7.22 34.91 -8.66
C PHE A 285 5.92 34.57 -7.95
N THR A 286 4.81 34.66 -8.68
CA THR A 286 3.47 34.35 -8.18
C THR A 286 2.97 32.99 -8.69
N GLN A 287 3.54 32.51 -9.79
CA GLN A 287 3.13 31.27 -10.44
C GLN A 287 4.35 30.40 -10.79
N CYS A 288 4.19 29.09 -10.63
CA CYS A 288 5.15 28.07 -11.07
C CYS A 288 4.38 26.94 -11.77
N THR A 289 4.68 26.71 -13.04
CA THR A 289 4.04 25.69 -13.87
C THR A 289 5.09 24.74 -14.46
N PRO A 290 4.99 23.41 -14.21
CA PRO A 290 5.81 22.46 -14.93
C PRO A 290 5.41 22.35 -16.40
N VAL A 291 6.38 22.44 -17.31
CA VAL A 291 6.15 22.39 -18.77
C VAL A 291 6.81 21.15 -19.33
N ALA A 292 6.01 20.14 -19.66
CA ALA A 292 6.46 18.90 -20.30
C ALA A 292 6.52 19.06 -21.81
N ASP A 293 7.47 18.35 -22.45
CA ASP A 293 7.46 18.20 -23.90
C ASP A 293 6.22 17.38 -24.31
N PRO A 294 5.35 17.89 -25.21
CA PRO A 294 4.16 17.16 -25.66
C PRO A 294 4.48 15.82 -26.35
N ASN A 295 5.71 15.65 -26.88
CA ASN A 295 6.16 14.42 -27.51
C ASN A 295 6.93 13.48 -26.54
N MET A 296 6.93 13.78 -25.25
CA MET A 296 7.64 12.98 -24.26
C MET A 296 7.06 11.56 -24.18
N GLU A 297 7.94 10.57 -24.26
CA GLU A 297 7.56 9.18 -23.96
C GLU A 297 7.19 9.04 -22.47
N THR A 298 6.03 8.46 -22.21
CA THR A 298 5.48 8.35 -20.87
C THR A 298 5.16 6.90 -20.49
N GLN A 299 5.13 6.65 -19.17
CA GLN A 299 4.76 5.37 -18.57
C GLN A 299 3.79 5.60 -17.40
N PRO A 300 3.12 4.55 -16.89
CA PRO A 300 2.29 4.67 -15.70
C PRO A 300 3.06 5.26 -14.51
N LEU A 301 2.41 6.13 -13.73
CA LEU A 301 3.01 6.73 -12.53
C LEU A 301 3.45 5.67 -11.51
N LEU A 302 2.62 4.64 -11.32
CA LEU A 302 2.88 3.54 -10.41
C LEU A 302 3.01 2.24 -11.20
N ASN A 303 4.21 1.71 -11.30
CA ASN A 303 4.47 0.40 -11.88
C ASN A 303 4.58 -0.64 -10.75
N PHE A 304 3.43 -1.14 -10.27
CA PHE A 304 3.35 -2.09 -9.18
C PHE A 304 2.22 -3.09 -9.43
N GLY A 305 2.50 -4.40 -9.29
CA GLY A 305 1.60 -5.49 -9.67
C GLY A 305 0.36 -5.70 -8.80
N ALA A 306 0.10 -4.82 -7.82
CA ALA A 306 -1.08 -4.94 -6.98
C ALA A 306 -2.37 -4.63 -7.77
N GLY A 307 -3.38 -5.49 -7.64
CA GLY A 307 -4.61 -5.43 -8.43
C GLY A 307 -5.36 -4.09 -8.33
N TYR A 308 -5.35 -3.43 -7.18
CA TYR A 308 -6.01 -2.13 -7.01
C TYR A 308 -5.32 -1.01 -7.81
N ILE A 309 -4.01 -1.09 -8.01
CA ILE A 309 -3.27 -0.15 -8.87
C ILE A 309 -3.58 -0.46 -10.33
N GLN A 310 -3.48 -1.73 -10.73
CA GLN A 310 -3.70 -2.13 -12.13
C GLN A 310 -5.10 -1.72 -12.65
N ARG A 311 -6.13 -1.82 -11.79
CA ARG A 311 -7.50 -1.39 -12.14
C ARG A 311 -7.68 0.13 -12.29
N SER A 312 -6.73 0.92 -11.80
CA SER A 312 -6.87 2.37 -11.71
C SER A 312 -5.79 3.14 -12.45
N LEU A 313 -4.93 2.45 -13.22
CA LEU A 313 -3.81 3.07 -13.94
C LEU A 313 -4.28 4.19 -14.88
N GLU A 314 -5.41 3.98 -15.55
CA GLU A 314 -6.00 4.94 -16.50
C GLU A 314 -6.56 6.21 -15.84
N GLN A 315 -6.70 6.24 -14.51
CA GLN A 315 -7.18 7.40 -13.77
C GLN A 315 -6.05 8.23 -13.15
N LEU A 316 -4.83 7.70 -13.15
CA LEU A 316 -3.67 8.33 -12.55
C LEU A 316 -2.91 9.17 -13.58
N PRO A 317 -2.19 10.22 -13.15
CA PRO A 317 -1.24 10.91 -14.02
C PRO A 317 -0.12 9.94 -14.43
N ARG A 318 0.62 10.34 -15.43
CA ARG A 318 1.73 9.57 -15.98
C ARG A 318 3.07 10.08 -15.45
N GLN A 319 4.14 9.37 -15.73
CA GLN A 319 5.51 9.83 -15.56
C GLN A 319 6.28 9.65 -16.86
N GLY A 320 7.31 10.49 -17.06
CA GLY A 320 8.24 10.33 -18.17
C GLY A 320 9.25 9.21 -17.92
N MET A 321 10.07 8.92 -18.94
CA MET A 321 11.12 7.90 -18.85
C MET A 321 12.38 8.40 -18.12
N GLN A 322 12.60 9.71 -18.08
CA GLN A 322 13.81 10.33 -17.55
C GLN A 322 13.50 11.42 -16.51
N PHE A 323 14.48 11.67 -15.63
CA PHE A 323 14.44 12.78 -14.70
C PHE A 323 14.45 14.13 -15.47
N PRO A 324 13.67 15.14 -15.04
CA PRO A 324 12.90 15.25 -13.78
C PRO A 324 11.47 14.70 -13.85
N TRP A 325 11.06 14.13 -14.96
CA TRP A 325 9.71 13.65 -15.21
C TRP A 325 9.46 12.22 -14.72
N SER A 326 10.53 11.46 -14.42
CA SER A 326 10.41 10.15 -13.80
C SER A 326 10.46 10.23 -12.27
N MET A 327 9.65 9.40 -11.60
CA MET A 327 9.64 9.31 -10.15
C MET A 327 10.68 8.29 -9.66
N SER A 328 11.58 8.72 -8.78
CA SER A 328 12.48 7.79 -8.10
C SER A 328 11.77 7.03 -6.99
N PHE A 329 12.05 5.74 -6.86
CA PHE A 329 11.64 4.89 -5.75
C PHE A 329 12.80 4.55 -4.81
N ASN A 330 13.92 5.28 -4.91
CA ASN A 330 15.12 5.09 -4.10
C ASN A 330 15.34 6.26 -3.15
N TYR A 331 15.19 6.03 -1.84
CA TYR A 331 15.35 7.06 -0.81
C TYR A 331 16.68 7.81 -0.88
N ALA A 332 17.81 7.13 -1.14
CA ALA A 332 19.13 7.83 -1.20
C ALA A 332 19.26 8.73 -2.43
N GLN A 333 18.65 8.34 -3.55
CA GLN A 333 18.56 9.19 -4.74
C GLN A 333 17.63 10.37 -4.48
N ASP A 334 16.49 10.13 -3.85
CA ASP A 334 15.53 11.17 -3.51
C ASP A 334 16.10 12.20 -2.52
N VAL A 335 16.89 11.79 -1.54
CA VAL A 335 17.60 12.72 -0.65
C VAL A 335 18.50 13.68 -1.46
N LYS A 336 19.18 13.20 -2.50
CA LYS A 336 19.98 14.06 -3.39
C LYS A 336 19.10 14.99 -4.22
N ILE A 337 18.02 14.45 -4.80
CA ILE A 337 17.08 15.21 -5.65
C ILE A 337 16.38 16.32 -4.86
N PHE A 338 15.78 15.97 -3.73
CA PHE A 338 14.91 16.89 -3.00
C PHE A 338 15.64 17.84 -2.05
N ARG A 339 16.75 17.42 -1.44
CA ARG A 339 17.53 18.30 -0.54
C ARG A 339 18.59 19.13 -1.24
N LYS A 340 19.21 18.58 -2.29
CA LYS A 340 20.34 19.23 -2.98
C LYS A 340 20.04 19.66 -4.41
N GLY A 341 18.97 19.10 -5.01
CA GLY A 341 18.58 19.45 -6.38
C GLY A 341 18.08 20.89 -6.49
N ARG A 342 18.23 21.45 -7.68
CA ARG A 342 17.76 22.78 -8.02
C ARG A 342 16.24 22.88 -7.90
N VAL A 343 15.77 24.06 -7.50
CA VAL A 343 14.35 24.45 -7.50
C VAL A 343 14.00 25.30 -8.71
N ASP A 344 14.99 25.97 -9.31
CA ASP A 344 14.94 26.74 -10.53
C ASP A 344 15.24 25.88 -11.78
N ASP A 345 14.60 24.73 -11.86
CA ASP A 345 14.76 23.78 -12.95
C ASP A 345 14.18 24.33 -14.26
N PRO A 346 14.88 24.15 -15.43
CA PRO A 346 14.38 24.58 -16.73
C PRO A 346 13.00 24.00 -17.14
N ALA A 347 12.60 22.91 -16.53
CA ALA A 347 11.26 22.32 -16.73
C ALA A 347 10.14 23.08 -16.00
N LEU A 348 10.49 24.10 -15.19
CA LEU A 348 9.53 24.95 -14.47
C LEU A 348 9.51 26.33 -15.10
N LYS A 349 8.30 26.80 -15.46
CA LYS A 349 8.04 28.17 -15.87
C LYS A 349 7.61 28.96 -14.64
N PHE A 350 8.34 30.04 -14.35
CA PHE A 350 8.02 30.98 -13.28
C PHE A 350 7.47 32.27 -13.85
N GLU A 351 6.42 32.82 -13.22
CA GLU A 351 5.77 34.09 -13.60
C GLU A 351 5.45 34.93 -12.38
#